data_7b85fdf1f505353d6856f1fcfa47a2c1
#
_entry.id   7b85fdf1f505353d6856f1fcfa47a2c1
#
_cell.length_a   1.000
_cell.length_b   1.000
_cell.length_c   1.000
_cell.angle_alpha   90.00
_cell.angle_beta   90.00
_cell.angle_gamma   90.00
#
_symmetry.space_group_name_H-M   'P 1'
#
loop_
_entity.id
_entity.type
_entity.pdbx_description
1 polymer ?
#
loop_
_entity_poly.entity_id
_entity_poly.type
_entity_poly.pdbx_seq_one_letter_code
_entity_poly.pdbx_strand_id
1 'polypeptide(L)'
;MNDTRPQPRHPRQGPKTPKAPSAPRHPLLAQLAEWHPTLFGDEPRPLKRGIYEDLLAAHGEALEAEALKAALGIHTRATRYLNAVASGQPRRNLQGEAVEVVAPEQRHHAIVEVFRRRQARSPEDMGPQLRQRIARAFESSGLGREAYATLVRGRDEAINAATEAALDEASARIARWVSRKRNAWSTSPGSCEANIS
;
A
#
# COMPACT_ATOMS: atom_id res chain seq x y z
N MET A 1 -55.35 0.27 19.72
CA MET A 1 -54.23 1.21 20.00
C MET A 1 -53.02 0.75 19.19
N ASN A 2 -52.83 1.33 18.00
CA ASN A 2 -51.72 0.99 17.09
C ASN A 2 -50.55 1.91 17.42
N ASP A 3 -49.49 1.38 18.00
CA ASP A 3 -48.24 2.11 18.21
C ASP A 3 -47.34 2.01 16.97
N THR A 4 -47.44 3.02 16.10
CA THR A 4 -46.65 3.11 14.89
C THR A 4 -45.39 3.91 15.21
N ARG A 5 -44.31 3.22 15.65
CA ARG A 5 -43.01 3.79 15.89
C ARG A 5 -42.33 4.10 14.55
N PRO A 6 -41.91 5.34 14.28
CA PRO A 6 -41.19 5.68 13.04
C PRO A 6 -39.79 5.07 13.02
N GLN A 7 -39.46 4.32 11.97
CA GLN A 7 -38.10 3.81 11.75
C GLN A 7 -37.15 4.93 11.34
N PRO A 8 -35.90 4.95 11.84
CA PRO A 8 -34.89 5.93 11.43
C PRO A 8 -34.52 5.72 9.96
N ARG A 9 -34.72 6.75 9.16
CA ARG A 9 -34.32 6.76 7.74
C ARG A 9 -32.80 6.80 7.64
N HIS A 10 -32.18 5.77 7.05
CA HIS A 10 -30.79 5.78 6.67
C HIS A 10 -30.52 6.95 5.70
N PRO A 11 -29.43 7.73 5.88
CA PRO A 11 -29.08 8.79 4.94
C PRO A 11 -28.76 8.18 3.58
N ARG A 12 -29.52 8.56 2.56
CA ARG A 12 -29.25 8.22 1.15
C ARG A 12 -27.89 8.79 0.78
N GLN A 13 -26.94 7.94 0.45
CA GLN A 13 -25.70 8.36 -0.19
C GLN A 13 -26.07 9.02 -1.52
N GLY A 14 -25.88 10.34 -1.59
CA GLY A 14 -26.05 11.09 -2.83
C GLY A 14 -25.09 10.60 -3.91
N PRO A 15 -25.39 10.85 -5.20
CA PRO A 15 -24.53 10.45 -6.31
C PRO A 15 -23.12 11.04 -6.11
N LYS A 16 -22.10 10.17 -6.14
CA LYS A 16 -20.69 10.60 -6.08
C LYS A 16 -20.44 11.49 -7.30
N THR A 17 -20.34 12.80 -7.08
CA THR A 17 -19.91 13.74 -8.11
C THR A 17 -18.61 13.28 -8.74
N PRO A 18 -18.48 13.31 -10.08
CA PRO A 18 -17.22 12.99 -10.74
C PRO A 18 -16.13 13.92 -10.20
N LYS A 19 -15.10 13.35 -9.62
CA LYS A 19 -13.97 14.08 -9.07
C LYS A 19 -13.31 14.84 -10.22
N ALA A 20 -13.24 16.17 -10.11
CA ALA A 20 -12.63 17.05 -11.09
C ALA A 20 -11.26 16.52 -11.56
N PRO A 21 -10.90 16.68 -12.84
CA PRO A 21 -9.64 16.16 -13.38
C PRO A 21 -8.47 16.75 -12.60
N SER A 22 -7.69 15.86 -11.97
CA SER A 22 -6.44 16.22 -11.31
C SER A 22 -5.48 16.81 -12.33
N ALA A 23 -4.63 17.78 -11.90
CA ALA A 23 -3.60 18.53 -12.60
C ALA A 23 -3.11 18.00 -13.96
N PRO A 24 -2.62 18.87 -14.88
CA PRO A 24 -2.33 18.51 -16.26
C PRO A 24 -1.44 17.27 -16.32
N ARG A 25 -2.02 16.17 -16.77
CA ARG A 25 -1.29 14.94 -16.99
C ARG A 25 -0.45 15.12 -18.25
N HIS A 26 0.79 14.67 -18.24
CA HIS A 26 1.60 14.61 -19.45
C HIS A 26 0.81 13.93 -20.57
N PRO A 27 0.73 14.47 -21.80
CA PRO A 27 -0.12 13.91 -22.88
C PRO A 27 0.10 12.42 -23.10
N LEU A 28 1.36 11.98 -23.03
CA LEU A 28 1.75 10.58 -23.17
C LEU A 28 1.12 9.68 -22.10
N LEU A 29 0.82 10.18 -20.89
CA LEU A 29 0.15 9.37 -19.86
C LEU A 29 -1.29 9.01 -20.21
N ALA A 30 -1.98 9.86 -20.98
CA ALA A 30 -3.31 9.54 -21.50
C ALA A 30 -3.22 8.40 -22.51
N GLN A 31 -2.27 8.47 -23.43
CA GLN A 31 -2.00 7.42 -24.41
C GLN A 31 -1.59 6.09 -23.75
N LEU A 32 -0.70 6.13 -22.75
CA LEU A 32 -0.33 4.95 -21.98
C LEU A 32 -1.51 4.35 -21.20
N ALA A 33 -2.45 5.18 -20.74
CA ALA A 33 -3.66 4.71 -20.07
C ALA A 33 -4.65 4.05 -21.03
N GLU A 34 -4.69 4.47 -22.30
CA GLU A 34 -5.47 3.80 -23.36
C GLU A 34 -4.88 2.42 -23.72
N TRP A 35 -3.56 2.34 -23.86
CA TRP A 35 -2.88 1.08 -24.19
C TRP A 35 -2.82 0.11 -23.02
N HIS A 36 -2.59 0.61 -21.80
CA HIS A 36 -2.40 -0.19 -20.60
C HIS A 36 -3.25 0.36 -19.42
N PRO A 37 -4.59 0.27 -19.50
CA PRO A 37 -5.49 0.87 -18.51
C PRO A 37 -5.29 0.31 -17.09
N THR A 38 -4.88 -0.94 -16.97
CA THR A 38 -4.57 -1.57 -15.69
C THR A 38 -3.40 -0.92 -14.96
N LEU A 39 -2.42 -0.37 -15.69
CA LEU A 39 -1.20 0.20 -15.14
C LEU A 39 -1.30 1.71 -14.95
N PHE A 40 -1.85 2.41 -15.95
CA PHE A 40 -1.83 3.88 -16.04
C PHE A 40 -3.20 4.53 -15.88
N GLY A 41 -4.25 3.75 -15.69
CA GLY A 41 -5.62 4.23 -15.52
C GLY A 41 -5.87 4.96 -14.19
N ASP A 42 -7.13 5.02 -13.78
CA ASP A 42 -7.54 5.74 -12.56
C ASP A 42 -7.00 5.12 -11.28
N GLU A 43 -6.82 3.80 -11.25
CA GLU A 43 -6.19 3.06 -10.16
C GLU A 43 -4.83 2.49 -10.61
N PRO A 44 -3.76 3.30 -10.60
CA PRO A 44 -2.47 2.84 -11.07
C PRO A 44 -1.93 1.70 -10.21
N ARG A 45 -1.24 0.78 -10.85
CA ARG A 45 -0.58 -0.35 -10.18
C ARG A 45 0.94 -0.14 -10.12
N PRO A 46 1.65 -0.73 -9.14
CA PRO A 46 3.11 -0.68 -9.13
C PRO A 46 3.68 -1.30 -10.41
N LEU A 47 4.55 -0.57 -11.08
CA LEU A 47 5.15 -0.99 -12.34
C LEU A 47 6.32 -1.93 -12.12
N LYS A 48 6.47 -2.94 -12.99
CA LYS A 48 7.64 -3.82 -13.07
C LYS A 48 8.93 -2.99 -13.20
N ARG A 49 10.04 -3.46 -12.64
CA ARG A 49 11.37 -2.90 -12.92
C ARG A 49 11.71 -3.17 -14.38
N GLY A 50 12.25 -2.17 -15.09
CA GLY A 50 12.49 -2.28 -16.52
C GLY A 50 11.25 -2.04 -17.40
N ILE A 51 10.16 -1.51 -16.85
CA ILE A 51 8.93 -1.19 -17.61
C ILE A 51 9.20 -0.16 -18.72
N TYR A 52 10.20 0.69 -18.56
CA TYR A 52 10.62 1.66 -19.57
C TYR A 52 11.09 0.95 -20.84
N GLU A 53 11.96 -0.04 -20.70
CA GLU A 53 12.49 -0.86 -21.78
C GLU A 53 11.38 -1.71 -22.42
N ASP A 54 10.50 -2.27 -21.59
CA ASP A 54 9.35 -3.05 -22.07
C ASP A 54 8.41 -2.18 -22.94
N LEU A 55 8.17 -0.91 -22.54
CA LEU A 55 7.32 0.03 -23.29
C LEU A 55 7.98 0.46 -24.62
N LEU A 56 9.28 0.70 -24.62
CA LEU A 56 10.01 1.00 -25.85
C LEU A 56 10.03 -0.20 -26.81
N ALA A 57 10.19 -1.40 -26.30
CA ALA A 57 10.14 -2.61 -27.12
C ALA A 57 8.74 -2.85 -27.74
N ALA A 58 7.68 -2.54 -26.98
CA ALA A 58 6.30 -2.74 -27.45
C ALA A 58 5.78 -1.63 -28.37
N HIS A 59 6.22 -0.38 -28.17
CA HIS A 59 5.65 0.82 -28.80
C HIS A 59 6.72 1.81 -29.29
N GLY A 60 7.96 1.37 -29.50
CA GLY A 60 9.11 2.24 -29.78
C GLY A 60 8.93 3.17 -30.99
N GLU A 61 8.17 2.74 -32.01
CA GLU A 61 7.86 3.57 -33.17
C GLU A 61 6.94 4.77 -32.84
N ALA A 62 6.12 4.64 -31.81
CA ALA A 62 5.13 5.64 -31.36
C ALA A 62 5.60 6.44 -30.14
N LEU A 63 6.74 6.08 -29.53
CA LEU A 63 7.22 6.64 -28.27
C LEU A 63 8.58 7.30 -28.43
N GLU A 64 8.66 8.59 -28.11
CA GLU A 64 9.94 9.25 -27.92
C GLU A 64 10.52 8.89 -26.53
N ALA A 65 11.78 8.46 -26.49
CA ALA A 65 12.46 7.97 -25.28
C ALA A 65 12.46 8.99 -24.13
N GLU A 66 12.79 10.26 -24.42
CA GLU A 66 12.82 11.31 -23.39
C GLU A 66 11.41 11.68 -22.90
N ALA A 67 10.43 11.73 -23.79
CA ALA A 67 9.04 11.98 -23.42
C ALA A 67 8.49 10.84 -22.54
N LEU A 68 8.82 9.59 -22.85
CA LEU A 68 8.45 8.43 -22.04
C LEU A 68 9.08 8.49 -20.64
N LYS A 69 10.36 8.80 -20.54
CA LYS A 69 11.08 8.97 -19.27
C LYS A 69 10.46 10.07 -18.41
N ALA A 70 10.14 11.21 -19.02
CA ALA A 70 9.45 12.30 -18.33
C ALA A 70 8.06 11.90 -17.83
N ALA A 71 7.26 11.24 -18.68
CA ALA A 71 5.93 10.77 -18.34
C ALA A 71 5.95 9.75 -17.20
N LEU A 72 6.83 8.75 -17.25
CA LEU A 72 7.00 7.76 -16.18
C LEU A 72 7.48 8.43 -14.87
N GLY A 73 8.38 9.43 -14.95
CA GLY A 73 8.80 10.20 -13.79
C GLY A 73 7.66 10.97 -13.12
N ILE A 74 6.72 11.52 -13.91
CA ILE A 74 5.51 12.18 -13.38
C ILE A 74 4.58 11.14 -12.76
N HIS A 75 4.35 10.03 -13.45
CA HIS A 75 3.47 8.97 -13.01
C HIS A 75 3.91 8.35 -11.68
N THR A 76 5.17 7.96 -11.57
CA THR A 76 5.71 7.29 -10.37
C THR A 76 5.77 8.19 -9.14
N ARG A 77 5.86 9.53 -9.34
CA ARG A 77 5.78 10.52 -8.27
C ARG A 77 4.34 10.92 -7.90
N ALA A 78 3.35 10.52 -8.68
CA ALA A 78 1.96 10.85 -8.38
C ALA A 78 1.48 10.20 -7.07
N THR A 79 0.70 10.94 -6.26
CA THR A 79 0.20 10.42 -4.97
C THR A 79 -0.65 9.15 -5.12
N ARG A 80 -1.36 9.01 -6.25
CA ARG A 80 -2.13 7.78 -6.56
C ARG A 80 -1.22 6.57 -6.71
N TYR A 81 -0.12 6.71 -7.46
CA TYR A 81 0.88 5.66 -7.64
C TYR A 81 1.57 5.30 -6.32
N LEU A 82 2.00 6.31 -5.56
CA LEU A 82 2.61 6.09 -4.23
C LEU A 82 1.65 5.38 -3.27
N ASN A 83 0.34 5.65 -3.32
CA ASN A 83 -0.65 4.90 -2.54
C ASN A 83 -0.70 3.42 -2.94
N ALA A 84 -0.61 3.09 -4.24
CA ALA A 84 -0.57 1.71 -4.71
C ALA A 84 0.69 0.98 -4.22
N VAL A 85 1.86 1.63 -4.29
CA VAL A 85 3.13 1.09 -3.75
C VAL A 85 3.03 0.91 -2.23
N ALA A 86 2.52 1.92 -1.50
CA ALA A 86 2.37 1.89 -0.05
C ALA A 86 1.39 0.82 0.44
N SER A 87 0.42 0.41 -0.39
CA SER A 87 -0.51 -0.68 -0.05
C SER A 87 0.14 -2.07 -0.12
N GLY A 88 1.34 -2.18 -0.72
CA GLY A 88 2.06 -3.44 -0.85
C GLY A 88 1.56 -4.31 -2.00
N GLN A 89 0.86 -3.73 -2.97
CA GLN A 89 0.46 -4.47 -4.17
C GLN A 89 1.70 -4.91 -4.96
N PRO A 90 1.67 -6.09 -5.60
CA PRO A 90 2.77 -6.56 -6.42
C PRO A 90 2.97 -5.67 -7.65
N ARG A 91 4.20 -5.64 -8.13
CA ARG A 91 4.53 -4.98 -9.40
C ARG A 91 3.99 -5.77 -10.57
N ARG A 92 3.55 -5.06 -11.60
CA ARG A 92 2.91 -5.66 -12.76
C ARG A 92 3.67 -5.35 -14.05
N ASN A 93 3.66 -6.32 -14.97
CA ASN A 93 4.16 -6.16 -16.34
C ASN A 93 3.11 -5.47 -17.24
N LEU A 94 3.41 -5.29 -18.53
CA LEU A 94 2.51 -4.64 -19.50
C LEU A 94 1.18 -5.40 -19.69
N GLN A 95 1.16 -6.70 -19.44
CA GLN A 95 -0.03 -7.56 -19.51
C GLN A 95 -0.89 -7.44 -18.24
N GLY A 96 -0.41 -6.71 -17.22
CA GLY A 96 -1.10 -6.57 -15.95
C GLY A 96 -0.89 -7.75 -14.99
N GLU A 97 0.00 -8.67 -15.30
CA GLU A 97 0.34 -9.82 -14.46
C GLU A 97 1.26 -9.40 -13.30
N ALA A 98 1.07 -10.01 -12.14
CA ALA A 98 1.94 -9.79 -10.99
C ALA A 98 3.27 -10.53 -11.19
N VAL A 99 4.40 -9.79 -11.17
CA VAL A 99 5.72 -10.34 -11.48
C VAL A 99 6.70 -10.30 -10.30
N GLU A 100 6.59 -9.30 -9.43
CA GLU A 100 7.46 -9.18 -8.26
C GLU A 100 6.78 -8.45 -7.11
N VAL A 101 7.23 -8.69 -5.90
CA VAL A 101 6.79 -7.98 -4.70
C VAL A 101 7.52 -6.64 -4.60
N VAL A 102 6.83 -5.60 -4.15
CA VAL A 102 7.49 -4.32 -3.83
C VAL A 102 8.41 -4.52 -2.63
N ALA A 103 9.67 -4.13 -2.77
CA ALA A 103 10.66 -4.24 -1.71
C ALA A 103 10.24 -3.41 -0.46
N PRO A 104 10.51 -3.91 0.76
CA PRO A 104 10.06 -3.28 2.01
C PRO A 104 10.49 -1.82 2.14
N GLU A 105 11.72 -1.47 1.75
CA GLU A 105 12.24 -0.10 1.76
C GLU A 105 11.50 0.83 0.80
N GLN A 106 11.10 0.34 -0.35
CA GLN A 106 10.33 1.11 -1.34
C GLN A 106 8.89 1.34 -0.87
N ARG A 107 8.30 0.31 -0.25
CA ARG A 107 6.98 0.42 0.37
C ARG A 107 6.99 1.42 1.53
N HIS A 108 8.00 1.34 2.40
CA HIS A 108 8.19 2.26 3.51
C HIS A 108 8.35 3.70 3.01
N HIS A 109 9.22 3.94 2.03
CA HIS A 109 9.39 5.25 1.40
C HIS A 109 8.07 5.81 0.86
N ALA A 110 7.29 5.00 0.16
CA ALA A 110 5.99 5.42 -0.35
C ALA A 110 4.99 5.77 0.77
N ILE A 111 4.99 5.02 1.89
CA ILE A 111 4.17 5.32 3.08
C ILE A 111 4.54 6.69 3.64
N VAL A 112 5.83 6.98 3.82
CA VAL A 112 6.34 8.25 4.35
C VAL A 112 6.00 9.42 3.41
N GLU A 113 6.20 9.27 2.10
CA GLU A 113 5.88 10.31 1.13
C GLU A 113 4.37 10.63 1.08
N VAL A 114 3.52 9.61 1.14
CA VAL A 114 2.07 9.81 1.23
C VAL A 114 1.69 10.51 2.53
N PHE A 115 2.32 10.13 3.64
CA PHE A 115 2.11 10.77 4.94
C PHE A 115 2.49 12.26 4.88
N ARG A 116 3.70 12.60 4.43
CA ARG A 116 4.18 14.00 4.32
C ARG A 116 3.21 14.87 3.52
N ARG A 117 2.73 14.35 2.40
CA ARG A 117 1.77 15.07 1.55
C ARG A 117 0.40 15.24 2.18
N ARG A 118 -0.04 14.30 3.00
CA ARG A 118 -1.31 14.40 3.74
C ARG A 118 -1.18 15.35 4.92
N GLN A 119 -0.09 15.22 5.70
CA GLN A 119 0.18 16.08 6.84
C GLN A 119 0.26 17.56 6.42
N ALA A 120 0.92 17.86 5.29
CA ALA A 120 0.99 19.22 4.76
C ALA A 120 -0.37 19.84 4.37
N ARG A 121 -1.43 19.02 4.25
CA ARG A 121 -2.79 19.45 3.87
C ARG A 121 -3.80 19.34 5.00
N SER A 122 -3.41 18.77 6.12
CA SER A 122 -4.29 18.51 7.26
C SER A 122 -3.73 19.23 8.49
N PRO A 123 -4.56 19.93 9.27
CA PRO A 123 -4.17 20.46 10.57
C PRO A 123 -4.08 19.37 11.65
N GLU A 124 -4.63 18.18 11.41
CA GLU A 124 -4.64 17.06 12.34
C GLU A 124 -3.29 16.33 12.32
N ASP A 125 -2.84 15.88 13.51
CA ASP A 125 -1.67 14.99 13.60
C ASP A 125 -1.99 13.62 13.01
N MET A 126 -1.34 13.31 11.91
CA MET A 126 -1.46 12.01 11.24
C MET A 126 -0.38 10.99 11.68
N GLY A 127 0.42 11.31 12.69
CA GLY A 127 1.46 10.43 13.23
C GLY A 127 0.96 9.05 13.63
N PRO A 128 -0.17 8.89 14.34
CA PRO A 128 -0.75 7.59 14.66
C PRO A 128 -1.07 6.73 13.41
N GLN A 129 -1.57 7.38 12.35
CA GLN A 129 -1.87 6.70 11.09
C GLN A 129 -0.60 6.26 10.37
N LEU A 130 0.48 7.08 10.43
CA LEU A 130 1.79 6.72 9.91
C LEU A 130 2.31 5.46 10.60
N ARG A 131 2.35 5.46 11.96
CA ARG A 131 2.82 4.30 12.73
C ARG A 131 2.04 3.03 12.40
N GLN A 132 0.70 3.12 12.32
CA GLN A 132 -0.13 1.98 11.97
C GLN A 132 0.20 1.41 10.57
N ARG A 133 0.47 2.28 9.59
CA ARG A 133 0.82 1.85 8.23
C ARG A 133 2.20 1.22 8.17
N ILE A 134 3.18 1.78 8.89
CA ILE A 134 4.53 1.21 9.01
C ILE A 134 4.47 -0.15 9.70
N ALA A 135 3.73 -0.28 10.82
CA ALA A 135 3.55 -1.54 11.52
C ALA A 135 3.01 -2.66 10.61
N ARG A 136 1.98 -2.36 9.80
CA ARG A 136 1.44 -3.31 8.82
C ARG A 136 2.44 -3.66 7.71
N ALA A 137 3.23 -2.68 7.26
CA ALA A 137 4.26 -2.93 6.25
C ALA A 137 5.36 -3.84 6.80
N PHE A 138 5.79 -3.62 8.03
CA PHE A 138 6.73 -4.48 8.75
C PHE A 138 6.18 -5.90 8.91
N GLU A 139 4.98 -6.07 9.45
CA GLU A 139 4.35 -7.39 9.67
C GLU A 139 4.26 -8.23 8.38
N SER A 140 3.99 -7.57 7.26
CA SER A 140 3.88 -8.25 5.97
C SER A 140 5.22 -8.44 5.24
N SER A 141 6.32 -7.86 5.74
CA SER A 141 7.64 -7.98 5.12
C SER A 141 8.33 -9.33 5.40
N GLY A 142 7.95 -9.99 6.49
CA GLY A 142 8.61 -11.20 6.98
C GLY A 142 9.99 -10.96 7.58
N LEU A 143 10.43 -9.70 7.69
CA LEU A 143 11.74 -9.35 8.27
C LEU A 143 11.68 -9.29 9.79
N GLY A 144 12.82 -9.53 10.44
CA GLY A 144 13.00 -9.22 11.85
C GLY A 144 13.04 -7.70 12.09
N ARG A 145 12.74 -7.28 13.35
CA ARG A 145 12.66 -5.87 13.75
C ARG A 145 13.91 -5.07 13.37
N GLU A 146 15.10 -5.57 13.76
CA GLU A 146 16.37 -4.88 13.53
C GLU A 146 16.72 -4.79 12.04
N ALA A 147 16.50 -5.87 11.30
CA ALA A 147 16.72 -5.89 9.87
C ALA A 147 15.85 -4.89 9.13
N TYR A 148 14.56 -4.80 9.50
CA TYR A 148 13.65 -3.82 8.92
C TYR A 148 14.06 -2.39 9.29
N ALA A 149 14.34 -2.11 10.57
CA ALA A 149 14.76 -0.79 11.04
C ALA A 149 16.02 -0.29 10.30
N THR A 150 17.02 -1.14 10.16
CA THR A 150 18.27 -0.83 9.44
C THR A 150 17.99 -0.53 7.96
N LEU A 151 17.16 -1.35 7.32
CA LEU A 151 16.83 -1.24 5.90
C LEU A 151 16.12 0.07 5.55
N VAL A 152 15.23 0.56 6.44
CA VAL A 152 14.38 1.73 6.17
C VAL A 152 14.88 3.03 6.80
N ARG A 153 15.99 2.99 7.55
CA ARG A 153 16.56 4.15 8.23
C ARG A 153 16.91 5.25 7.25
N GLY A 154 16.32 6.43 7.45
CA GLY A 154 16.52 7.61 6.62
C GLY A 154 17.24 8.74 7.37
N ARG A 155 17.27 9.94 6.75
CA ARG A 155 17.88 11.14 7.33
C ARG A 155 16.94 11.91 8.28
N ASP A 156 15.65 11.62 8.24
CA ASP A 156 14.62 12.30 9.02
C ASP A 156 14.43 11.60 10.35
N GLU A 157 14.95 12.20 11.42
CA GLU A 157 14.92 11.63 12.78
C GLU A 157 13.49 11.47 13.32
N ALA A 158 12.57 12.37 12.96
CA ALA A 158 11.16 12.23 13.38
C ALA A 158 10.50 11.01 12.74
N ILE A 159 10.80 10.73 11.48
CA ILE A 159 10.33 9.52 10.78
C ILE A 159 11.02 8.27 11.33
N ASN A 160 12.32 8.33 11.63
CA ASN A 160 13.03 7.21 12.25
C ASN A 160 12.41 6.88 13.62
N ALA A 161 12.15 7.87 14.48
CA ALA A 161 11.51 7.68 15.78
C ALA A 161 10.08 7.10 15.65
N ALA A 162 9.28 7.61 14.71
CA ALA A 162 7.95 7.07 14.43
C ALA A 162 8.01 5.62 13.91
N THR A 163 9.06 5.28 13.15
CA THR A 163 9.30 3.93 12.65
C THR A 163 9.64 2.98 13.81
N GLU A 164 10.59 3.35 14.68
CA GLU A 164 10.95 2.54 15.85
C GLU A 164 9.73 2.28 16.74
N ALA A 165 8.94 3.31 17.05
CA ALA A 165 7.71 3.15 17.82
C ALA A 165 6.71 2.19 17.15
N ALA A 166 6.55 2.27 15.82
CA ALA A 166 5.69 1.37 15.06
C ALA A 166 6.16 -0.09 15.11
N LEU A 167 7.48 -0.30 15.05
CA LEU A 167 8.09 -1.63 15.13
C LEU A 167 7.92 -2.25 16.53
N ASP A 168 8.05 -1.45 17.59
CA ASP A 168 7.82 -1.89 18.97
C ASP A 168 6.36 -2.29 19.20
N GLU A 169 5.41 -1.47 18.74
CA GLU A 169 3.98 -1.78 18.80
C GLU A 169 3.64 -3.08 18.04
N ALA A 170 4.18 -3.26 16.83
CA ALA A 170 3.97 -4.44 16.01
C ALA A 170 4.59 -5.70 16.64
N SER A 171 5.83 -5.61 17.12
CA SER A 171 6.54 -6.72 17.78
C SER A 171 5.81 -7.20 19.04
N ALA A 172 5.33 -6.25 19.86
CA ALA A 172 4.53 -6.58 21.03
C ALA A 172 3.19 -7.25 20.66
N ARG A 173 2.56 -6.84 19.56
CA ARG A 173 1.33 -7.46 19.04
C ARG A 173 1.56 -8.89 18.57
N ILE A 174 2.65 -9.12 17.82
CA ILE A 174 3.06 -10.45 17.36
C ILE A 174 3.34 -11.37 18.56
N ALA A 175 4.12 -10.90 19.54
CA ALA A 175 4.42 -11.67 20.74
C ALA A 175 3.16 -12.10 21.52
N ARG A 176 2.21 -11.17 21.69
CA ARG A 176 0.91 -11.49 22.33
C ARG A 176 0.10 -12.51 21.53
N TRP A 177 0.11 -12.42 20.20
CA TRP A 177 -0.59 -13.39 19.36
C TRP A 177 0.03 -14.79 19.46
N VAL A 178 1.36 -14.91 19.41
CA VAL A 178 2.09 -16.16 19.54
C VAL A 178 1.82 -16.81 20.92
N SER A 179 1.86 -16.03 22.01
CA SER A 179 1.59 -16.50 23.36
C SER A 179 0.16 -17.06 23.49
N ARG A 180 -0.83 -16.35 22.94
CA ARG A 180 -2.24 -16.83 22.94
C ARG A 180 -2.40 -18.15 22.18
N LYS A 181 -1.76 -18.26 21.01
CA LYS A 181 -1.81 -19.49 20.21
C LYS A 181 -1.18 -20.67 20.97
N ARG A 182 -0.03 -20.46 21.60
CA ARG A 182 0.63 -21.49 22.42
C ARG A 182 -0.26 -22.00 23.55
N ASN A 183 -0.88 -21.08 24.30
CA ASN A 183 -1.76 -21.44 25.40
C ASN A 183 -3.02 -22.18 24.93
N ALA A 184 -3.57 -21.81 23.76
CA ALA A 184 -4.72 -22.50 23.20
C ALA A 184 -4.43 -23.95 22.79
N TRP A 185 -3.18 -24.25 22.39
CA TRP A 185 -2.77 -25.62 22.06
C TRP A 185 -2.47 -26.47 23.30
N SER A 186 -1.99 -25.86 24.39
CA SER A 186 -1.74 -26.58 25.65
C SER A 186 -3.00 -26.91 26.45
N THR A 187 -4.13 -26.27 26.15
CA THR A 187 -5.42 -26.52 26.81
C THR A 187 -6.36 -27.45 26.03
N SER A 188 -5.96 -28.04 24.91
CA SER A 188 -6.71 -29.11 24.24
C SER A 188 -6.36 -30.45 24.87
N PRO A 189 -7.24 -31.03 25.72
CA PRO A 189 -6.99 -32.39 26.25
C PRO A 189 -7.15 -33.39 25.11
N GLY A 190 -6.05 -33.99 24.72
CA GLY A 190 -6.00 -35.12 23.80
C GLY A 190 -6.66 -36.35 24.49
N SER A 191 -7.95 -36.54 24.29
CA SER A 191 -8.60 -37.80 24.57
C SER A 191 -8.46 -38.70 23.35
N CYS A 192 -7.33 -39.40 23.29
CA CYS A 192 -7.23 -40.66 22.55
C CYS A 192 -6.89 -41.76 23.57
N GLU A 193 -7.84 -42.16 24.38
CA GLU A 193 -7.77 -43.47 24.98
C GLU A 193 -8.14 -44.49 23.89
N ALA A 194 -7.13 -45.12 23.34
CA ALA A 194 -7.26 -46.31 22.52
C ALA A 194 -7.76 -47.43 23.45
N ASN A 195 -9.04 -47.76 23.34
CA ASN A 195 -9.56 -48.97 23.92
C ASN A 195 -9.16 -50.16 23.05
N ILE A 196 -8.12 -50.90 23.51
CA ILE A 196 -7.74 -52.21 22.98
C ILE A 196 -8.38 -53.24 23.95
N SER A 197 -9.37 -53.93 23.49
CA SER A 197 -9.85 -55.21 24.06
C SER A 197 -10.21 -56.12 22.91
#